data_a230cc83f69b457cb3b4cd49fe962089
#
_entry.id   a230cc83f69b457cb3b4cd49fe962089
#
_cell.length_a   1.000
_cell.length_b   1.000
_cell.length_c   1.000
_cell.angle_alpha   90.00
_cell.angle_beta   90.00
_cell.angle_gamma   90.00
#
_symmetry.space_group_name_H-M   'P 1'
#
loop_
_entity.id
_entity.type
_entity.pdbx_description
1 polymer ?
#
loop_
_entity_poly.entity_id
_entity_poly.type
_entity_poly.pdbx_seq_one_letter_code
_entity_poly.pdbx_strand_id
1 'polypeptide(L)'
;MNARADIDLVLPCYNPPSGWEERVATHFREVERLFSPVRFHLFIVSDGSRRGYEPETIDRLRQLIPDVCVVDYKPNRGKGYALREAVKRCTSPYIIYTDYDFPYTNDSFGRMVEALLGGADVVVATRGKSYQDNLPPFRQMLSKLSHICNTWVLRIKIKDTQGGMKGFSQAGQAIFLTTRINSFLFDTEFIYKASRRKEINLQTINANIKEGLAVSDMGFKVLRREAFHRD
;
A
#
# COMPACT_ATOMS: atom_id res chain seq x y z
N MET A 1 -17.91 -20.95 16.06
CA MET A 1 -16.46 -21.00 15.81
C MET A 1 -16.15 -19.87 14.84
N ASN A 2 -15.56 -18.77 15.31
CA ASN A 2 -15.13 -17.72 14.39
C ASN A 2 -13.99 -18.30 13.54
N ALA A 3 -14.23 -18.45 12.24
CA ALA A 3 -13.20 -18.86 11.31
C ALA A 3 -12.03 -17.87 11.44
N ARG A 4 -10.82 -18.38 11.66
CA ARG A 4 -9.61 -17.59 11.73
C ARG A 4 -9.42 -16.92 10.35
N ALA A 5 -9.42 -15.59 10.31
CA ALA A 5 -9.23 -14.86 9.06
C ALA A 5 -7.73 -14.79 8.73
N ASP A 6 -7.39 -14.99 7.46
CA ASP A 6 -6.04 -14.84 6.94
C ASP A 6 -5.96 -13.60 6.03
N ILE A 7 -4.90 -12.83 6.17
CA ILE A 7 -4.63 -11.60 5.42
C ILE A 7 -3.21 -11.62 4.87
N ASP A 8 -3.06 -11.44 3.57
CA ASP A 8 -1.74 -11.21 2.97
C ASP A 8 -1.38 -9.72 3.07
N LEU A 9 -0.29 -9.42 3.76
CA LEU A 9 0.24 -8.07 3.92
C LEU A 9 1.37 -7.83 2.94
N VAL A 10 1.17 -6.92 1.98
CA VAL A 10 2.11 -6.64 0.89
C VAL A 10 2.80 -5.30 1.12
N LEU A 11 4.13 -5.32 1.18
CA LEU A 11 4.98 -4.16 1.39
C LEU A 11 5.90 -3.94 0.17
N PRO A 12 5.60 -2.97 -0.71
CA PRO A 12 6.51 -2.59 -1.78
C PRO A 12 7.72 -1.85 -1.20
N CYS A 13 8.91 -2.19 -1.69
CA CYS A 13 10.16 -1.67 -1.19
C CYS A 13 11.11 -1.33 -2.36
N TYR A 14 11.73 -0.15 -2.31
CA TYR A 14 12.71 0.28 -3.31
C TYR A 14 13.88 1.01 -2.66
N ASN A 15 15.09 0.45 -2.78
CA ASN A 15 16.31 0.99 -2.21
C ASN A 15 16.17 1.37 -0.72
N PRO A 16 15.71 0.45 0.14
CA PRO A 16 15.49 0.76 1.55
C PRO A 16 16.82 1.09 2.26
N PRO A 17 16.78 1.90 3.33
CA PRO A 17 17.96 2.19 4.12
C PRO A 17 18.39 0.97 4.95
N SER A 18 19.65 0.91 5.37
CA SER A 18 20.17 -0.15 6.23
C SER A 18 19.29 -0.39 7.48
N GLY A 19 19.15 -1.65 7.88
CA GLY A 19 18.33 -2.09 9.03
C GLY A 19 16.83 -2.00 8.80
N TRP A 20 16.38 -1.92 7.55
CA TRP A 20 14.95 -1.91 7.21
C TRP A 20 14.28 -3.24 7.56
N GLU A 21 14.98 -4.35 7.41
CA GLU A 21 14.51 -5.70 7.68
C GLU A 21 14.12 -5.88 9.15
N GLU A 22 14.90 -5.32 10.08
CA GLU A 22 14.60 -5.37 11.51
C GLU A 22 13.42 -4.49 11.88
N ARG A 23 13.30 -3.31 11.25
CA ARG A 23 12.14 -2.42 11.44
C ARG A 23 10.86 -3.06 10.93
N VAL A 24 10.90 -3.67 9.74
CA VAL A 24 9.76 -4.41 9.20
C VAL A 24 9.36 -5.55 10.13
N ALA A 25 10.33 -6.35 10.60
CA ALA A 25 10.05 -7.47 11.50
C ALA A 25 9.42 -7.00 12.83
N THR A 26 9.88 -5.88 13.37
CA THR A 26 9.32 -5.30 14.59
C THR A 26 7.87 -4.88 14.40
N HIS A 27 7.58 -4.14 13.33
CA HIS A 27 6.21 -3.70 13.04
C HIS A 27 5.30 -4.85 12.66
N PHE A 28 5.79 -5.84 11.93
CA PHE A 28 5.01 -7.02 11.56
C PHE A 28 4.58 -7.81 12.79
N ARG A 29 5.49 -8.09 13.73
CA ARG A 29 5.15 -8.76 15.01
C ARG A 29 4.17 -7.95 15.85
N GLU A 30 4.27 -6.63 15.82
CA GLU A 30 3.29 -5.75 16.48
C GLU A 30 1.89 -5.92 15.87
N VAL A 31 1.78 -5.95 14.54
CA VAL A 31 0.52 -6.20 13.83
C VAL A 31 -0.05 -7.57 14.20
N GLU A 32 0.74 -8.64 14.16
CA GLU A 32 0.29 -9.98 14.53
C GLU A 32 -0.23 -10.03 15.97
N ARG A 33 0.47 -9.39 16.90
CA ARG A 33 0.08 -9.35 18.31
C ARG A 33 -1.22 -8.57 18.54
N LEU A 34 -1.36 -7.40 17.90
CA LEU A 34 -2.50 -6.50 18.12
C LEU A 34 -3.79 -7.00 17.49
N PHE A 35 -3.70 -7.70 16.37
CA PHE A 35 -4.87 -8.13 15.60
C PHE A 35 -5.14 -9.63 15.69
N SER A 36 -4.54 -10.34 16.66
CA SER A 36 -4.90 -11.73 16.96
C SER A 36 -6.42 -11.83 17.25
N PRO A 37 -7.15 -12.84 16.70
CA PRO A 37 -6.66 -14.08 16.08
C PRO A 37 -6.46 -14.03 14.54
N VAL A 38 -6.46 -12.87 13.91
CA VAL A 38 -6.15 -12.74 12.48
C VAL A 38 -4.72 -13.18 12.21
N ARG A 39 -4.52 -14.00 11.18
CA ARG A 39 -3.19 -14.41 10.74
C ARG A 39 -2.73 -13.53 9.58
N PHE A 40 -1.50 -13.05 9.65
CA PHE A 40 -0.90 -12.28 8.56
C PHE A 40 0.21 -13.08 7.89
N HIS A 41 0.27 -13.00 6.54
CA HIS A 41 1.34 -13.53 5.72
C HIS A 41 2.05 -12.37 5.06
N LEU A 42 3.35 -12.22 5.31
CA LEU A 42 4.11 -11.07 4.84
C LEU A 42 4.69 -11.30 3.45
N PHE A 43 4.42 -10.36 2.55
CA PHE A 43 5.00 -10.27 1.21
C PHE A 43 5.82 -8.99 1.10
N ILE A 44 7.11 -9.11 0.81
CA ILE A 44 7.99 -7.99 0.50
C ILE A 44 8.27 -8.02 -1.00
N VAL A 45 8.03 -6.91 -1.69
CA VAL A 45 8.34 -6.83 -3.11
C VAL A 45 9.34 -5.72 -3.42
N SER A 46 10.50 -6.12 -3.97
CA SER A 46 11.55 -5.21 -4.42
C SER A 46 11.27 -4.78 -5.86
N ASP A 47 11.11 -3.49 -6.07
CA ASP A 47 10.95 -2.91 -7.42
C ASP A 47 12.32 -2.60 -8.04
N GLY A 48 13.15 -3.63 -8.24
CA GLY A 48 14.47 -3.49 -8.85
C GLY A 48 15.47 -2.72 -7.99
N SER A 49 15.44 -2.91 -6.67
CA SER A 49 16.38 -2.27 -5.74
C SER A 49 17.83 -2.58 -6.09
N ARG A 50 18.68 -1.56 -6.06
CA ARG A 50 20.14 -1.67 -6.27
C ARG A 50 20.93 -1.78 -4.97
N ARG A 51 20.29 -1.50 -3.84
CA ARG A 51 20.85 -1.54 -2.48
C ARG A 51 19.79 -1.95 -1.48
N GLY A 52 20.21 -2.47 -0.33
CA GLY A 52 19.32 -2.92 0.73
C GLY A 52 18.64 -4.26 0.47
N TYR A 53 19.04 -4.95 -0.59
CA TYR A 53 18.56 -6.29 -0.99
C TYR A 53 19.74 -7.24 -1.25
N GLU A 54 20.82 -7.03 -0.54
CA GLU A 54 21.96 -7.94 -0.53
C GLU A 54 21.51 -9.30 0.07
N PRO A 55 22.11 -10.43 -0.35
CA PRO A 55 21.73 -11.75 0.13
C PRO A 55 21.66 -11.84 1.65
N GLU A 56 22.63 -11.25 2.35
CA GLU A 56 22.73 -11.24 3.82
C GLU A 56 21.54 -10.54 4.48
N THR A 57 21.07 -9.44 3.88
CA THR A 57 19.90 -8.69 4.37
C THR A 57 18.63 -9.51 4.21
N ILE A 58 18.48 -10.20 3.07
CA ILE A 58 17.31 -11.07 2.82
C ILE A 58 17.34 -12.31 3.71
N ASP A 59 18.50 -12.90 3.93
CA ASP A 59 18.64 -14.03 4.85
C ASP A 59 18.35 -13.59 6.30
N ARG A 60 18.77 -12.40 6.69
CA ARG A 60 18.40 -11.81 7.98
C ARG A 60 16.90 -11.62 8.11
N LEU A 61 16.24 -11.10 7.08
CA LEU A 61 14.78 -10.95 7.06
C LEU A 61 14.07 -12.31 7.24
N ARG A 62 14.54 -13.37 6.55
CA ARG A 62 13.99 -14.72 6.67
C ARG A 62 14.22 -15.35 8.04
N GLN A 63 15.34 -15.04 8.70
CA GLN A 63 15.57 -15.46 10.10
C GLN A 63 14.59 -14.76 11.05
N LEU A 64 14.28 -13.49 10.81
CA LEU A 64 13.35 -12.70 11.63
C LEU A 64 11.89 -13.08 11.38
N ILE A 65 11.53 -13.41 10.14
CA ILE A 65 10.19 -13.76 9.68
C ILE A 65 10.30 -14.97 8.74
N PRO A 66 10.27 -16.21 9.27
CA PRO A 66 10.56 -17.43 8.49
C PRO A 66 9.65 -17.62 7.26
N ASP A 67 8.37 -17.24 7.37
CA ASP A 67 7.37 -17.43 6.31
C ASP A 67 7.24 -16.22 5.38
N VAL A 68 8.20 -15.27 5.40
CA VAL A 68 8.16 -14.11 4.51
C VAL A 68 8.33 -14.50 3.04
N CYS A 69 7.40 -14.06 2.22
CA CYS A 69 7.51 -14.18 0.76
C CYS A 69 8.25 -12.95 0.20
N VAL A 70 9.44 -13.15 -0.36
CA VAL A 70 10.22 -12.10 -1.00
C VAL A 70 10.12 -12.21 -2.51
N VAL A 71 9.62 -11.15 -3.15
CA VAL A 71 9.56 -11.00 -4.60
C VAL A 71 10.59 -9.97 -5.02
N ASP A 72 11.61 -10.40 -5.76
CA ASP A 72 12.65 -9.51 -6.31
C ASP A 72 12.77 -9.69 -7.82
N TYR A 73 12.95 -8.58 -8.52
CA TYR A 73 13.18 -8.56 -9.97
C TYR A 73 13.94 -7.29 -10.37
N LYS A 74 14.47 -7.28 -11.56
CA LYS A 74 15.15 -6.12 -12.20
C LYS A 74 14.73 -6.01 -13.66
N PRO A 75 14.67 -4.79 -14.20
CA PRO A 75 14.90 -3.47 -13.60
C PRO A 75 13.68 -2.95 -12.80
N ASN A 76 13.79 -1.74 -12.23
CA ASN A 76 12.65 -1.00 -11.65
C ASN A 76 11.57 -0.79 -12.71
N ARG A 77 10.32 -1.12 -12.36
CA ARG A 77 9.15 -1.04 -13.25
C ARG A 77 8.01 -0.18 -12.69
N GLY A 78 8.18 0.35 -11.48
CA GLY A 78 7.22 1.20 -10.80
C GLY A 78 6.34 0.45 -9.78
N LYS A 79 5.87 1.21 -8.77
CA LYS A 79 5.14 0.69 -7.61
C LYS A 79 3.92 -0.17 -8.00
N GLY A 80 3.16 0.26 -9.02
CA GLY A 80 1.98 -0.50 -9.50
C GLY A 80 2.34 -1.86 -10.06
N TYR A 81 3.45 -1.96 -10.80
CA TYR A 81 3.95 -3.24 -11.27
C TYR A 81 4.39 -4.13 -10.11
N ALA A 82 5.17 -3.59 -9.18
CA ALA A 82 5.65 -4.32 -8.02
C ALA A 82 4.51 -4.92 -7.20
N LEU A 83 3.50 -4.13 -6.89
CA LEU A 83 2.34 -4.59 -6.15
C LEU A 83 1.58 -5.69 -6.91
N ARG A 84 1.39 -5.57 -8.24
CA ARG A 84 0.75 -6.65 -9.02
C ARG A 84 1.55 -7.95 -8.97
N GLU A 85 2.88 -7.88 -9.03
CA GLU A 85 3.71 -9.08 -8.96
C GLU A 85 3.61 -9.79 -7.60
N ALA A 86 3.47 -9.05 -6.51
CA ALA A 86 3.21 -9.63 -5.19
C ALA A 86 1.77 -10.16 -5.09
N VAL A 87 0.77 -9.36 -5.48
CA VAL A 87 -0.65 -9.71 -5.38
C VAL A 87 -1.02 -10.96 -6.19
N LYS A 88 -0.33 -11.23 -7.31
CA LYS A 88 -0.48 -12.50 -8.06
C LYS A 88 -0.13 -13.75 -7.24
N ARG A 89 0.68 -13.61 -6.19
CA ARG A 89 1.13 -14.69 -5.31
C ARG A 89 0.31 -14.80 -4.03
N CYS A 90 -0.51 -13.79 -3.75
CA CYS A 90 -1.40 -13.76 -2.61
C CYS A 90 -2.53 -14.77 -2.77
N THR A 91 -2.81 -15.52 -1.71
CA THR A 91 -3.83 -16.57 -1.69
C THR A 91 -4.84 -16.43 -0.56
N SER A 92 -4.58 -15.56 0.41
CA SER A 92 -5.50 -15.28 1.51
C SER A 92 -6.80 -14.63 1.03
N PRO A 93 -7.91 -14.78 1.77
CA PRO A 93 -9.19 -14.15 1.45
C PRO A 93 -9.12 -12.63 1.33
N TYR A 94 -8.18 -12.03 2.06
CA TYR A 94 -7.99 -10.58 2.09
C TYR A 94 -6.53 -10.21 1.87
N ILE A 95 -6.31 -9.07 1.25
CA ILE A 95 -5.00 -8.50 1.01
C ILE A 95 -4.99 -7.06 1.51
N ILE A 96 -3.94 -6.68 2.23
CA ILE A 96 -3.66 -5.29 2.60
C ILE A 96 -2.28 -4.94 2.02
N TYR A 97 -2.15 -3.78 1.37
CA TYR A 97 -0.84 -3.24 1.08
C TYR A 97 -0.64 -1.89 1.78
N THR A 98 0.58 -1.66 2.21
CA THR A 98 1.03 -0.37 2.78
C THR A 98 2.52 -0.19 2.50
N ASP A 99 3.06 1.00 2.79
CA ASP A 99 4.49 1.23 2.64
C ASP A 99 5.27 0.45 3.72
N TYR A 100 6.50 0.03 3.41
CA TYR A 100 7.31 -0.89 4.25
C TYR A 100 7.68 -0.28 5.62
N ASP A 101 7.58 1.03 5.78
CA ASP A 101 7.85 1.77 7.03
C ASP A 101 6.62 1.92 7.95
N PHE A 102 5.49 1.28 7.58
CA PHE A 102 4.24 1.28 8.35
C PHE A 102 3.81 2.67 8.84
N PRO A 103 3.57 3.61 7.92
CA PRO A 103 3.36 5.01 8.28
C PRO A 103 2.05 5.28 9.03
N TYR A 104 1.09 4.36 8.98
CA TYR A 104 -0.22 4.52 9.60
C TYR A 104 -0.23 4.06 11.05
N THR A 105 -1.09 4.70 11.86
CA THR A 105 -1.32 4.29 13.25
C THR A 105 -1.98 2.90 13.31
N ASN A 106 -1.76 2.19 14.42
CA ASN A 106 -2.36 0.86 14.64
C ASN A 106 -3.90 0.92 14.61
N ASP A 107 -4.49 1.99 15.11
CA ASP A 107 -5.93 2.24 15.04
C ASP A 107 -6.42 2.38 13.59
N SER A 108 -5.67 3.05 12.71
CA SER A 108 -5.99 3.14 11.30
C SER A 108 -5.87 1.79 10.58
N PHE A 109 -4.86 1.00 10.95
CA PHE A 109 -4.69 -0.36 10.45
C PHE A 109 -5.83 -1.28 10.93
N GLY A 110 -6.24 -1.15 12.21
CA GLY A 110 -7.38 -1.88 12.77
C GLY A 110 -8.68 -1.60 12.03
N ARG A 111 -9.00 -0.33 11.74
CA ARG A 111 -10.16 0.02 10.91
C ARG A 111 -10.12 -0.59 9.51
N MET A 112 -8.93 -0.75 8.91
CA MET A 112 -8.75 -1.44 7.64
C MET A 112 -9.15 -2.91 7.76
N VAL A 113 -8.62 -3.61 8.77
CA VAL A 113 -8.94 -5.01 9.05
C VAL A 113 -10.43 -5.19 9.34
N GLU A 114 -11.01 -4.37 10.20
CA GLU A 114 -12.44 -4.42 10.55
C GLU A 114 -13.35 -4.23 9.34
N ALA A 115 -13.04 -3.26 8.46
CA ALA A 115 -13.83 -3.02 7.27
C ALA A 115 -13.80 -4.21 6.29
N LEU A 116 -12.63 -4.85 6.12
CA LEU A 116 -12.50 -6.05 5.28
C LEU A 116 -13.27 -7.22 5.87
N LEU A 117 -13.11 -7.50 7.16
CA LEU A 117 -13.82 -8.58 7.85
C LEU A 117 -15.33 -8.31 7.94
N GLY A 118 -15.73 -7.04 7.90
CA GLY A 118 -17.12 -6.60 7.80
C GLY A 118 -17.74 -6.71 6.40
N GLY A 119 -17.01 -7.28 5.42
CA GLY A 119 -17.53 -7.58 4.08
C GLY A 119 -17.29 -6.48 3.05
N ALA A 120 -16.34 -5.58 3.27
CA ALA A 120 -15.91 -4.67 2.21
C ALA A 120 -15.05 -5.42 1.18
N ASP A 121 -15.30 -5.17 -0.11
CA ASP A 121 -14.48 -5.72 -1.20
C ASP A 121 -13.25 -4.89 -1.51
N VAL A 122 -13.34 -3.59 -1.31
CA VAL A 122 -12.21 -2.65 -1.46
C VAL A 122 -12.31 -1.59 -0.37
N VAL A 123 -11.23 -1.40 0.38
CA VAL A 123 -11.12 -0.38 1.42
C VAL A 123 -9.97 0.55 1.10
N VAL A 124 -10.24 1.84 1.12
CA VAL A 124 -9.28 2.91 0.82
C VAL A 124 -9.03 3.74 2.08
N ALA A 125 -7.79 3.79 2.54
CA ALA A 125 -7.39 4.71 3.59
C ALA A 125 -7.29 6.13 3.01
N THR A 126 -8.05 7.07 3.58
CA THR A 126 -8.03 8.48 3.22
C THR A 126 -7.37 9.28 4.34
N ARG A 127 -6.44 10.16 3.96
CA ARG A 127 -5.73 11.00 4.93
C ARG A 127 -6.61 12.17 5.34
N GLY A 128 -6.67 12.45 6.63
CA GLY A 128 -7.46 13.55 7.20
C GLY A 128 -7.02 14.93 6.72
N LYS A 129 -7.86 15.96 6.97
CA LYS A 129 -7.57 17.35 6.60
C LYS A 129 -6.25 17.86 7.20
N SER A 130 -5.93 17.46 8.43
CA SER A 130 -4.68 17.85 9.13
C SER A 130 -3.41 17.46 8.37
N TYR A 131 -3.44 16.38 7.60
CA TYR A 131 -2.32 16.01 6.73
C TYR A 131 -2.18 16.95 5.53
N GLN A 132 -3.29 17.39 4.95
CA GLN A 132 -3.28 18.28 3.78
C GLN A 132 -2.77 19.68 4.15
N ASP A 133 -3.12 20.17 5.33
CA ASP A 133 -2.75 21.50 5.83
C ASP A 133 -1.23 21.62 6.11
N ASN A 134 -0.58 20.50 6.41
CA ASN A 134 0.87 20.43 6.70
C ASN A 134 1.74 20.14 5.46
N LEU A 135 1.16 20.07 4.27
CA LEU A 135 1.92 19.86 3.03
C LEU A 135 2.53 21.16 2.52
N PRO A 136 3.73 21.14 1.89
CA PRO A 136 4.27 22.29 1.18
C PRO A 136 3.28 22.82 0.12
N PRO A 137 3.22 24.13 -0.14
CA PRO A 137 2.20 24.75 -1.02
C PRO A 137 2.08 24.11 -2.41
N PHE A 138 3.21 23.73 -3.00
CA PHE A 138 3.24 23.03 -4.29
C PHE A 138 2.56 21.64 -4.23
N ARG A 139 2.76 20.89 -3.14
CA ARG A 139 2.10 19.61 -2.94
C ARG A 139 0.60 19.75 -2.66
N GLN A 140 0.20 20.81 -1.96
CA GLN A 140 -1.22 21.14 -1.79
C GLN A 140 -1.89 21.41 -3.14
N MET A 141 -1.23 22.17 -4.03
CA MET A 141 -1.73 22.44 -5.38
C MET A 141 -1.86 21.15 -6.20
N LEU A 142 -0.86 20.29 -6.17
CA LEU A 142 -0.86 19.01 -6.87
C LEU A 142 -1.96 18.05 -6.34
N SER A 143 -2.15 18.03 -5.02
CA SER A 143 -3.22 17.29 -4.36
C SER A 143 -4.60 17.82 -4.75
N LYS A 144 -4.79 19.14 -4.80
CA LYS A 144 -6.03 19.79 -5.28
C LYS A 144 -6.31 19.46 -6.74
N LEU A 145 -5.28 19.51 -7.61
CA LEU A 145 -5.41 19.17 -9.02
C LEU A 145 -5.81 17.70 -9.21
N SER A 146 -5.16 16.79 -8.47
CA SER A 146 -5.50 15.37 -8.46
C SER A 146 -6.94 15.15 -7.99
N HIS A 147 -7.38 15.87 -6.96
CA HIS A 147 -8.76 15.83 -6.48
C HIS A 147 -9.76 16.31 -7.54
N ILE A 148 -9.45 17.40 -8.24
CA ILE A 148 -10.29 17.91 -9.33
C ILE A 148 -10.39 16.87 -10.45
N CYS A 149 -9.27 16.29 -10.89
CA CYS A 149 -9.25 15.23 -11.88
C CYS A 149 -10.07 14.01 -11.44
N ASN A 150 -9.90 13.57 -10.21
CA ASN A 150 -10.64 12.42 -9.69
C ASN A 150 -12.15 12.67 -9.65
N THR A 151 -12.57 13.85 -9.19
CA THR A 151 -13.98 14.17 -9.00
C THR A 151 -14.68 14.54 -10.32
N TRP A 152 -14.07 15.43 -11.13
CA TRP A 152 -14.72 15.98 -12.31
C TRP A 152 -14.51 15.15 -13.58
N VAL A 153 -13.31 14.60 -13.77
CA VAL A 153 -12.98 13.82 -14.97
C VAL A 153 -13.33 12.36 -14.78
N LEU A 154 -12.88 11.76 -13.67
CA LEU A 154 -13.10 10.34 -13.41
C LEU A 154 -14.40 10.04 -12.66
N ARG A 155 -15.08 11.07 -12.13
CA ARG A 155 -16.31 10.94 -11.33
C ARG A 155 -16.17 9.94 -10.17
N ILE A 156 -15.00 9.91 -9.54
CA ILE A 156 -14.72 9.11 -8.35
C ILE A 156 -15.18 9.91 -7.12
N LYS A 157 -16.06 9.35 -6.31
CA LYS A 157 -16.56 9.99 -5.07
C LYS A 157 -15.50 10.06 -3.95
N ILE A 158 -14.39 9.34 -4.07
CA ILE A 158 -13.32 9.26 -3.08
C ILE A 158 -12.35 10.41 -3.28
N LYS A 159 -12.19 11.24 -2.27
CA LYS A 159 -11.37 12.47 -2.33
C LYS A 159 -9.86 12.20 -2.38
N ASP A 160 -9.38 11.19 -1.65
CA ASP A 160 -7.96 10.81 -1.60
C ASP A 160 -7.77 9.38 -2.12
N THR A 161 -7.44 9.25 -3.40
CA THR A 161 -7.17 7.94 -4.02
C THR A 161 -5.73 7.46 -3.80
N GLN A 162 -4.83 8.35 -3.35
CA GLN A 162 -3.39 8.10 -3.26
C GLN A 162 -2.90 7.81 -1.83
N GLY A 163 -3.81 7.60 -0.86
CA GLY A 163 -3.43 7.12 0.45
C GLY A 163 -2.60 5.82 0.33
N GLY A 164 -1.46 5.72 1.03
CA GLY A 164 -0.51 4.60 0.87
C GLY A 164 -1.00 3.24 1.38
N MET A 165 -2.20 3.17 2.02
CA MET A 165 -2.75 1.91 2.53
C MET A 165 -4.09 1.61 1.88
N LYS A 166 -4.24 0.39 1.37
CA LYS A 166 -5.48 -0.15 0.83
C LYS A 166 -5.63 -1.62 1.15
N GLY A 167 -6.89 -2.06 1.29
CA GLY A 167 -7.21 -3.46 1.48
C GLY A 167 -8.27 -3.92 0.51
N PHE A 168 -8.29 -5.20 0.20
CA PHE A 168 -9.32 -5.77 -0.67
C PHE A 168 -9.52 -7.27 -0.47
N SER A 169 -10.74 -7.73 -0.79
CA SER A 169 -11.13 -9.14 -0.88
C SER A 169 -10.62 -9.78 -2.18
N GLN A 170 -10.89 -11.06 -2.38
CA GLN A 170 -10.61 -11.73 -3.66
C GLN A 170 -11.34 -11.07 -4.85
N ALA A 171 -12.53 -10.52 -4.64
CA ALA A 171 -13.24 -9.76 -5.68
C ALA A 171 -12.47 -8.47 -6.03
N GLY A 172 -11.97 -7.76 -5.02
CA GLY A 172 -11.09 -6.60 -5.21
C GLY A 172 -9.75 -6.97 -5.84
N GLN A 173 -9.15 -8.12 -5.48
CA GLN A 173 -7.92 -8.66 -6.09
C GLN A 173 -8.09 -8.86 -7.60
N ALA A 174 -9.19 -9.47 -8.01
CA ALA A 174 -9.49 -9.68 -9.44
C ALA A 174 -9.50 -8.35 -10.22
N ILE A 175 -10.06 -7.29 -9.65
CA ILE A 175 -10.03 -5.95 -10.26
C ILE A 175 -8.62 -5.36 -10.25
N PHE A 176 -7.90 -5.47 -9.11
CA PHE A 176 -6.55 -4.95 -8.97
C PHE A 176 -5.61 -5.51 -10.04
N LEU A 177 -5.68 -6.80 -10.30
CA LEU A 177 -4.87 -7.48 -11.30
C LEU A 177 -5.18 -7.06 -12.76
N THR A 178 -6.31 -6.39 -13.01
CA THR A 178 -6.61 -5.80 -14.34
C THR A 178 -5.96 -4.44 -14.55
N THR A 179 -5.37 -3.81 -13.53
CA THR A 179 -4.71 -2.51 -13.66
C THR A 179 -3.48 -2.62 -14.56
N ARG A 180 -3.16 -1.52 -15.26
CA ARG A 180 -2.06 -1.48 -16.24
C ARG A 180 -1.03 -0.41 -15.93
N ILE A 181 -1.42 0.65 -15.22
CA ILE A 181 -0.52 1.74 -14.85
C ILE A 181 0.53 1.23 -13.86
N ASN A 182 1.80 1.50 -14.15
CA ASN A 182 2.92 1.08 -13.30
C ASN A 182 3.36 2.19 -12.34
N SER A 183 3.15 3.47 -12.71
CA SER A 183 3.50 4.63 -11.89
C SER A 183 2.59 4.77 -10.66
N PHE A 184 2.78 5.82 -9.88
CA PHE A 184 1.96 6.13 -8.70
C PHE A 184 0.46 6.31 -8.98
N LEU A 185 0.07 6.54 -10.24
CA LEU A 185 -1.34 6.64 -10.64
C LEU A 185 -2.08 5.29 -10.66
N PHE A 186 -1.40 4.16 -10.46
CA PHE A 186 -2.03 2.83 -10.40
C PHE A 186 -3.16 2.77 -9.36
N ASP A 187 -2.99 3.45 -8.24
CA ASP A 187 -3.99 3.55 -7.17
C ASP A 187 -5.29 4.19 -7.68
N THR A 188 -5.16 5.27 -8.45
CA THR A 188 -6.32 5.94 -9.04
C THR A 188 -7.01 5.05 -10.08
N GLU A 189 -6.24 4.33 -10.91
CA GLU A 189 -6.80 3.37 -11.87
C GLU A 189 -7.57 2.26 -11.14
N PHE A 190 -7.00 1.68 -10.08
CA PHE A 190 -7.64 0.63 -9.30
C PHE A 190 -8.98 1.08 -8.73
N ILE A 191 -8.97 2.22 -8.02
CA ILE A 191 -10.18 2.77 -7.40
C ILE A 191 -11.22 3.14 -8.45
N TYR A 192 -10.79 3.71 -9.58
CA TYR A 192 -11.68 4.01 -10.70
C TYR A 192 -12.39 2.74 -11.20
N LYS A 193 -11.63 1.67 -11.47
CA LYS A 193 -12.20 0.39 -11.93
C LYS A 193 -13.14 -0.22 -10.90
N ALA A 194 -12.79 -0.19 -9.62
CA ALA A 194 -13.63 -0.67 -8.53
C ALA A 194 -14.94 0.13 -8.41
N SER A 195 -14.86 1.46 -8.48
CA SER A 195 -16.01 2.35 -8.33
C SER A 195 -17.05 2.23 -9.47
N ARG A 196 -16.66 1.64 -10.60
CA ARG A 196 -17.57 1.41 -11.76
C ARG A 196 -18.32 0.09 -11.68
N ARG A 197 -18.02 -0.74 -10.71
CA ARG A 197 -18.66 -2.03 -10.51
C ARG A 197 -19.68 -1.94 -9.38
N LYS A 198 -20.95 -2.10 -9.69
CA LYS A 198 -22.05 -1.96 -8.72
C LYS A 198 -22.05 -3.06 -7.67
N GLU A 199 -21.52 -4.21 -8.02
CA GLU A 199 -21.40 -5.39 -7.15
C GLU A 199 -20.28 -5.26 -6.11
N ILE A 200 -19.39 -4.29 -6.24
CA ILE A 200 -18.25 -4.09 -5.35
C ILE A 200 -18.61 -3.17 -4.18
N ASN A 201 -18.48 -3.69 -2.97
CA ASN A 201 -18.60 -2.92 -1.74
C ASN A 201 -17.30 -2.12 -1.48
N LEU A 202 -17.27 -0.90 -2.03
CA LEU A 202 -16.13 0.02 -1.91
C LEU A 202 -16.32 0.96 -0.72
N GLN A 203 -15.45 0.88 0.26
CA GLN A 203 -15.48 1.68 1.47
C GLN A 203 -14.25 2.58 1.63
N THR A 204 -14.37 3.62 2.43
CA THR A 204 -13.26 4.48 2.84
C THR A 204 -13.14 4.51 4.35
N ILE A 205 -11.92 4.54 4.86
CA ILE A 205 -11.62 4.75 6.26
C ILE A 205 -10.77 6.01 6.44
N ASN A 206 -11.00 6.74 7.52
CA ASN A 206 -10.08 7.81 7.91
C ASN A 206 -8.81 7.20 8.49
N ALA A 207 -7.65 7.59 7.98
CA ALA A 207 -6.37 7.06 8.41
C ALA A 207 -5.44 8.18 8.90
N ASN A 208 -4.86 7.99 10.06
CA ASN A 208 -3.89 8.87 10.68
C ASN A 208 -2.48 8.32 10.45
N ILE A 209 -1.54 9.22 10.18
CA ILE A 209 -0.12 8.89 10.07
C ILE A 209 0.50 9.01 11.46
N LYS A 210 1.47 8.14 11.77
CA LYS A 210 2.25 8.19 13.01
C LYS A 210 2.99 9.52 13.11
N GLU A 211 3.02 10.10 14.30
CA GLU A 211 3.78 11.33 14.56
C GLU A 211 5.28 11.11 14.37
N GLY A 212 5.99 12.12 13.87
CA GLY A 212 7.46 12.06 13.69
C GLY A 212 7.95 11.37 12.41
N LEU A 213 7.06 10.74 11.62
CA LEU A 213 7.40 10.34 10.27
C LEU A 213 7.35 11.57 9.36
N ALA A 214 8.51 12.13 9.07
CA ALA A 214 8.63 13.20 8.08
C ALA A 214 7.93 12.75 6.80
N VAL A 215 7.08 13.63 6.26
CA VAL A 215 6.51 13.46 4.91
C VAL A 215 7.69 13.23 3.98
N SER A 216 7.96 11.97 3.66
CA SER A 216 9.22 11.56 3.04
C SER A 216 9.46 12.36 1.77
N ASP A 217 10.66 12.91 1.62
CA ASP A 217 11.19 13.54 0.39
C ASP A 217 11.11 12.63 -0.84
N MET A 218 10.78 11.35 -0.65
CA MET A 218 10.63 10.35 -1.69
C MET A 218 9.58 10.71 -2.75
N GLY A 219 8.47 11.35 -2.37
CA GLY A 219 7.45 11.77 -3.35
C GLY A 219 7.96 12.81 -4.34
N PHE A 220 8.88 13.68 -3.94
CA PHE A 220 9.43 14.72 -4.84
C PHE A 220 10.52 14.14 -5.76
N LYS A 221 11.36 13.24 -5.24
CA LYS A 221 12.39 12.56 -6.05
C LYS A 221 11.79 11.64 -7.09
N VAL A 222 10.70 10.94 -6.76
CA VAL A 222 9.99 10.06 -7.70
C VAL A 222 9.25 10.87 -8.75
N LEU A 223 8.50 11.92 -8.37
CA LEU A 223 7.81 12.81 -9.31
C LEU A 223 8.78 13.50 -10.28
N ARG A 224 9.92 13.99 -9.77
CA ARG A 224 10.95 14.63 -10.60
C ARG A 224 11.59 13.62 -11.57
N ARG A 225 11.78 12.35 -11.16
CA ARG A 225 12.35 11.31 -12.02
C ARG A 225 11.38 10.85 -13.11
N GLU A 226 10.08 10.72 -12.80
CA GLU A 226 9.06 10.31 -13.77
C GLU A 226 8.67 11.44 -14.71
N ALA A 227 8.80 12.72 -14.30
CA ALA A 227 8.55 13.88 -15.17
C ALA A 227 9.69 14.15 -16.17
N PHE A 228 10.93 13.68 -15.89
CA PHE A 228 12.11 13.98 -16.69
C PHE A 228 12.76 12.75 -17.37
N HIS A 229 12.19 11.54 -17.24
CA HIS A 229 12.60 10.37 -18.01
C HIS A 229 11.49 10.00 -19.01
N ARG A 230 11.41 10.79 -20.06
CA ARG A 230 11.02 10.32 -21.39
C ARG A 230 12.33 10.19 -22.16
N ASP A 231 12.84 8.96 -22.20
CA ASP A 231 13.67 8.42 -23.29
C ASP A 231 13.63 6.89 -23.19
#